data_da873b33dbe32b8730d684b9e48ff5e4
#
_entry.id   da873b33dbe32b8730d684b9e48ff5e4
#
_cell.length_a   1.000
_cell.length_b   1.000
_cell.length_c   1.000
_cell.angle_alpha   90.00
_cell.angle_beta   90.00
_cell.angle_gamma   90.00
#
_symmetry.space_group_name_H-M   'P 1'
#
loop_
_entity.id
_entity.type
_entity.pdbx_description
1 polymer ?
#
loop_
_entity_poly.entity_id
_entity_poly.type
_entity_poly.pdbx_seq_one_letter_code
_entity_poly.pdbx_strand_id
1 'polypeptide(L)'
;EYRLEQDQVHWIATGFLAAMTVGMLLNAWAVARFGSRRAFLLAMAIFIIASLVGGVSNSFGLLVLARVVQGVTAGMIQPHAMITIFQVFPLHKRGQAMGIYGMGVILGPAIAPALGGVLVDVWSWRATFFVVLPACLLAMVIAGRFLPDHREEQAPRLDWAGLILLSLGLVATLWALASGLR
;
A
#
# COMPACT_ATOMS: atom_id res chain seq x y z
N GLU A 1 6.06 19.48 -17.85
CA GLU A 1 4.74 19.62 -17.18
C GLU A 1 3.73 18.81 -17.96
N TYR A 2 3.24 17.72 -17.34
CA TYR A 2 2.18 16.93 -17.92
C TYR A 2 0.88 17.75 -17.80
N ARG A 3 0.34 18.25 -18.93
CA ARG A 3 -1.07 18.68 -19.00
C ARG A 3 -1.92 17.41 -18.96
N LEU A 4 -2.11 16.85 -17.74
CA LEU A 4 -2.97 15.70 -17.57
C LEU A 4 -4.41 16.17 -17.71
N GLU A 5 -5.15 15.57 -18.63
CA GLU A 5 -6.61 15.69 -18.67
C GLU A 5 -7.17 15.09 -17.37
N GLN A 6 -8.29 15.63 -16.87
CA GLN A 6 -8.90 15.16 -15.62
C GLN A 6 -9.13 13.65 -15.61
N ASP A 7 -9.43 13.07 -16.75
CA ASP A 7 -9.61 11.63 -16.92
C ASP A 7 -8.33 10.82 -16.59
N GLN A 8 -7.16 11.33 -16.95
CA GLN A 8 -5.89 10.68 -16.67
C GLN A 8 -5.55 10.64 -15.16
N VAL A 9 -5.91 11.68 -14.44
CA VAL A 9 -5.73 11.75 -12.97
C VAL A 9 -6.64 10.73 -12.28
N HIS A 10 -7.88 10.59 -12.73
CA HIS A 10 -8.81 9.59 -12.24
C HIS A 10 -8.30 8.16 -12.45
N TRP A 11 -7.71 7.87 -13.60
CA TRP A 11 -7.13 6.55 -13.89
C TRP A 11 -5.94 6.19 -12.99
N ILE A 12 -5.10 7.17 -12.64
CA ILE A 12 -3.97 6.96 -11.71
C ILE A 12 -4.50 6.59 -10.32
N ALA A 13 -5.52 7.32 -9.83
CA ALA A 13 -6.10 7.06 -8.52
C ALA A 13 -6.84 5.70 -8.47
N THR A 14 -7.64 5.41 -9.48
CA THR A 14 -8.38 4.14 -9.57
C THR A 14 -7.43 2.97 -9.73
N GLY A 15 -6.38 3.11 -10.54
CA GLY A 15 -5.33 2.10 -10.71
C GLY A 15 -4.60 1.80 -9.41
N PHE A 16 -4.29 2.83 -8.61
CA PHE A 16 -3.68 2.65 -7.28
C PHE A 16 -4.60 1.87 -6.34
N LEU A 17 -5.90 2.23 -6.26
CA LEU A 17 -6.86 1.55 -5.39
C LEU A 17 -7.11 0.10 -5.80
N ALA A 18 -7.24 -0.16 -7.11
CA ALA A 18 -7.37 -1.51 -7.64
C ALA A 18 -6.13 -2.36 -7.31
N ALA A 19 -4.93 -1.79 -7.52
CA ALA A 19 -3.67 -2.45 -7.18
C ALA A 19 -3.55 -2.71 -5.67
N MET A 20 -4.01 -1.79 -4.82
CA MET A 20 -4.04 -1.96 -3.38
C MET A 20 -4.91 -3.15 -2.95
N THR A 21 -6.04 -3.35 -3.59
CA THR A 21 -6.90 -4.51 -3.31
C THR A 21 -6.21 -5.83 -3.67
N VAL A 22 -5.55 -5.88 -4.83
CA VAL A 22 -4.73 -7.05 -5.21
C VAL A 22 -3.63 -7.32 -4.18
N GLY A 23 -2.98 -6.26 -3.69
CA GLY A 23 -1.97 -6.35 -2.64
C GLY A 23 -2.50 -6.95 -1.34
N MET A 24 -3.72 -6.58 -0.92
CA MET A 24 -4.35 -7.16 0.27
C MET A 24 -4.54 -8.67 0.14
N LEU A 25 -4.96 -9.15 -1.03
CA LEU A 25 -5.12 -10.57 -1.31
C LEU A 25 -3.79 -11.32 -1.31
N LEU A 26 -2.73 -10.69 -1.83
CA LEU A 26 -1.38 -11.28 -1.87
C LEU A 26 -0.73 -11.37 -0.50
N ASN A 27 -1.12 -10.51 0.45
CA ASN A 27 -0.47 -10.42 1.76
C ASN A 27 -0.51 -11.75 2.53
N ALA A 28 -1.65 -12.42 2.57
CA ALA A 28 -1.79 -13.67 3.30
C ALA A 28 -0.82 -14.74 2.79
N TRP A 29 -0.72 -14.89 1.46
CA TRP A 29 0.23 -15.80 0.83
C TRP A 29 1.69 -15.39 1.10
N ALA A 30 2.01 -14.11 0.98
CA ALA A 30 3.37 -13.60 1.18
C ALA A 30 3.84 -13.83 2.63
N VAL A 31 2.97 -13.60 3.61
CA VAL A 31 3.24 -13.87 5.03
C VAL A 31 3.45 -15.36 5.28
N ALA A 32 2.60 -16.22 4.76
CA ALA A 32 2.74 -17.67 4.90
C ALA A 32 4.03 -18.17 4.24
N ARG A 33 4.40 -17.64 3.07
CA ARG A 33 5.56 -18.10 2.28
C ARG A 33 6.89 -17.59 2.80
N PHE A 34 6.99 -16.31 3.14
CA PHE A 34 8.25 -15.63 3.47
C PHE A 34 8.41 -15.38 4.98
N GLY A 35 7.34 -15.51 5.74
CA GLY A 35 7.27 -15.08 7.12
C GLY A 35 6.88 -13.61 7.25
N SER A 36 6.34 -13.25 8.42
CA SER A 36 5.77 -11.93 8.70
C SER A 36 6.81 -10.81 8.49
N ARG A 37 7.97 -10.92 9.12
CA ARG A 37 9.03 -9.91 9.06
C ARG A 37 9.55 -9.70 7.63
N ARG A 38 9.88 -10.79 6.91
CA ARG A 38 10.43 -10.70 5.57
C ARG A 38 9.43 -10.17 4.57
N ALA A 39 8.17 -10.61 4.63
CA ALA A 39 7.10 -10.13 3.77
C ALA A 39 6.91 -8.61 3.92
N PHE A 40 6.92 -8.10 5.17
CA PHE A 40 6.83 -6.66 5.44
C PHE A 40 8.03 -5.90 4.88
N LEU A 41 9.25 -6.36 5.16
CA LEU A 41 10.46 -5.68 4.71
C LEU A 41 10.56 -5.65 3.17
N LEU A 42 10.18 -6.75 2.50
CA LEU A 42 10.13 -6.80 1.04
C LEU A 42 9.09 -5.84 0.47
N ALA A 43 7.86 -5.82 1.03
CA ALA A 43 6.82 -4.89 0.59
C ALA A 43 7.27 -3.42 0.77
N MET A 44 7.88 -3.08 1.91
CA MET A 44 8.42 -1.75 2.17
C MET A 44 9.56 -1.38 1.22
N ALA A 45 10.50 -2.31 0.96
CA ALA A 45 11.60 -2.05 0.04
C ALA A 45 11.09 -1.78 -1.39
N ILE A 46 10.14 -2.59 -1.88
CA ILE A 46 9.52 -2.39 -3.19
C ILE A 46 8.74 -1.06 -3.22
N PHE A 47 8.03 -0.71 -2.15
CA PHE A 47 7.34 0.57 -2.04
C PHE A 47 8.31 1.75 -2.13
N ILE A 48 9.43 1.70 -1.42
CA ILE A 48 10.48 2.74 -1.44
C ILE A 48 11.06 2.88 -2.86
N ILE A 49 11.40 1.75 -3.52
CA ILE A 49 11.92 1.76 -4.89
C ILE A 49 10.89 2.37 -5.84
N ALA A 50 9.63 1.96 -5.74
CA ALA A 50 8.56 2.52 -6.56
C ALA A 50 8.36 4.03 -6.30
N SER A 51 8.49 4.49 -5.05
CA SER A 51 8.46 5.92 -4.70
C SER A 51 9.61 6.68 -5.35
N LEU A 52 10.82 6.16 -5.27
CA LEU A 52 11.99 6.79 -5.92
C LEU A 52 11.82 6.87 -7.43
N VAL A 53 11.41 5.75 -8.07
CA VAL A 53 11.18 5.69 -9.52
C VAL A 53 10.07 6.66 -9.93
N GLY A 54 8.95 6.71 -9.19
CA GLY A 54 7.85 7.64 -9.44
C GLY A 54 8.26 9.10 -9.28
N GLY A 55 9.04 9.42 -8.24
CA GLY A 55 9.50 10.77 -7.96
C GLY A 55 10.48 11.33 -9.00
N VAL A 56 11.34 10.49 -9.60
CA VAL A 56 12.27 10.90 -10.67
C VAL A 56 11.73 10.69 -12.08
N SER A 57 10.51 10.16 -12.20
CA SER A 57 9.92 9.81 -13.49
C SER A 57 9.68 11.04 -14.36
N ASN A 58 10.04 10.92 -15.66
CA ASN A 58 9.73 11.87 -16.71
C ASN A 58 8.75 11.29 -17.76
N SER A 59 8.27 10.06 -17.56
CA SER A 59 7.32 9.37 -18.41
C SER A 59 6.03 9.08 -17.68
N PHE A 60 4.89 9.40 -18.30
CA PHE A 60 3.57 9.10 -17.73
C PHE A 60 3.39 7.60 -17.48
N GLY A 61 3.81 6.74 -18.41
CA GLY A 61 3.71 5.28 -18.23
C GLY A 61 4.51 4.77 -17.04
N LEU A 62 5.72 5.32 -16.82
CA LEU A 62 6.54 4.97 -15.66
C LEU A 62 5.93 5.46 -14.34
N LEU A 63 5.29 6.63 -14.35
CA LEU A 63 4.54 7.17 -13.22
C LEU A 63 3.37 6.26 -12.84
N VAL A 64 2.57 5.84 -13.83
CA VAL A 64 1.45 4.91 -13.61
C VAL A 64 1.95 3.58 -13.08
N LEU A 65 3.00 3.02 -13.66
CA LEU A 65 3.60 1.77 -13.18
C LEU A 65 4.07 1.89 -11.73
N ALA A 66 4.77 2.97 -11.39
CA ALA A 66 5.20 3.23 -10.02
C ALA A 66 4.01 3.31 -9.06
N ARG A 67 2.91 3.95 -9.43
CA ARG A 67 1.67 4.02 -8.64
C ARG A 67 1.00 2.65 -8.47
N VAL A 68 0.96 1.84 -9.50
CA VAL A 68 0.42 0.46 -9.40
C VAL A 68 1.27 -0.36 -8.43
N VAL A 69 2.59 -0.33 -8.55
CA VAL A 69 3.49 -1.05 -7.63
C VAL A 69 3.36 -0.52 -6.20
N GLN A 70 3.28 0.80 -6.01
CA GLN A 70 2.99 1.40 -4.69
C GLN A 70 1.64 0.92 -4.15
N GLY A 71 0.60 0.85 -4.98
CA GLY A 71 -0.73 0.34 -4.60
C GLY A 71 -0.65 -1.09 -4.08
N VAL A 72 -0.06 -2.01 -4.86
CA VAL A 72 0.10 -3.41 -4.43
C VAL A 72 0.81 -3.51 -3.09
N THR A 73 1.94 -2.84 -2.93
CA THR A 73 2.73 -2.91 -1.69
C THR A 73 2.03 -2.25 -0.50
N ALA A 74 1.35 -1.11 -0.70
CA ALA A 74 0.53 -0.48 0.32
C ALA A 74 -0.62 -1.40 0.78
N GLY A 75 -1.27 -2.09 -0.16
CA GLY A 75 -2.29 -3.10 0.12
C GLY A 75 -1.78 -4.26 0.96
N MET A 76 -0.52 -4.68 0.76
CA MET A 76 0.10 -5.71 1.60
C MET A 76 0.38 -5.21 3.02
N ILE A 77 0.81 -3.98 3.18
CA ILE A 77 1.23 -3.41 4.47
C ILE A 77 0.04 -3.26 5.43
N GLN A 78 -1.12 -2.86 4.95
CA GLN A 78 -2.28 -2.56 5.79
C GLN A 78 -2.78 -3.75 6.62
N PRO A 79 -3.10 -4.93 6.05
CA PRO A 79 -3.50 -6.10 6.85
C PRO A 79 -2.34 -6.65 7.69
N HIS A 80 -1.10 -6.45 7.25
CA HIS A 80 0.09 -6.87 7.96
C HIS A 80 0.23 -6.17 9.32
N ALA A 81 -0.03 -4.86 9.40
CA ALA A 81 -0.01 -4.11 10.64
C ALA A 81 -1.01 -4.68 11.66
N MET A 82 -2.22 -5.05 11.20
CA MET A 82 -3.24 -5.66 12.03
C MET A 82 -2.80 -7.03 12.58
N ILE A 83 -2.27 -7.91 11.72
CA ILE A 83 -1.72 -9.21 12.12
C ILE A 83 -0.62 -9.03 13.17
N THR A 84 0.27 -8.08 12.97
CA THR A 84 1.39 -7.78 13.89
C THR A 84 0.87 -7.38 15.28
N ILE A 85 -0.17 -6.56 15.36
CA ILE A 85 -0.76 -6.17 16.65
C ILE A 85 -1.24 -7.40 17.41
N PHE A 86 -1.92 -8.33 16.73
CA PHE A 86 -2.39 -9.57 17.36
C PHE A 86 -1.27 -10.53 17.78
N GLN A 87 -0.13 -10.49 17.11
CA GLN A 87 1.04 -11.32 17.43
C GLN A 87 1.88 -10.76 18.59
N VAL A 88 2.05 -9.44 18.64
CA VAL A 88 2.98 -8.78 19.58
C VAL A 88 2.29 -8.40 20.89
N PHE A 89 1.03 -7.97 20.84
CA PHE A 89 0.35 -7.47 22.03
C PHE A 89 -0.45 -8.56 22.76
N PRO A 90 -0.34 -8.64 24.11
CA PRO A 90 -1.15 -9.53 24.93
C PRO A 90 -2.63 -9.13 24.81
N LEU A 91 -3.54 -10.10 25.05
CA LEU A 91 -4.99 -9.96 24.81
C LEU A 91 -5.58 -8.67 25.43
N HIS A 92 -5.20 -8.35 26.67
CA HIS A 92 -5.71 -7.17 27.38
C HIS A 92 -5.24 -5.82 26.83
N LYS A 93 -4.18 -5.79 26.01
CA LYS A 93 -3.64 -4.56 25.37
C LYS A 93 -4.00 -4.42 23.89
N ARG A 94 -4.56 -5.48 23.26
CA ARG A 94 -4.90 -5.44 21.82
C ARG A 94 -5.89 -4.36 21.47
N GLY A 95 -6.91 -4.12 22.32
CA GLY A 95 -7.89 -3.07 22.10
C GLY A 95 -7.26 -1.67 22.07
N GLN A 96 -6.35 -1.38 22.99
CA GLN A 96 -5.64 -0.11 23.01
C GLN A 96 -4.72 0.05 21.76
N ALA A 97 -3.96 -0.99 21.42
CA ALA A 97 -3.11 -0.97 20.24
C ALA A 97 -3.91 -0.80 18.95
N MET A 98 -5.05 -1.49 18.82
CA MET A 98 -5.97 -1.34 17.68
C MET A 98 -6.59 0.06 17.62
N GLY A 99 -6.90 0.67 18.78
CA GLY A 99 -7.40 2.04 18.84
C GLY A 99 -6.39 3.05 18.32
N ILE A 100 -5.12 2.93 18.72
CA ILE A 100 -4.01 3.79 18.24
C ILE A 100 -3.80 3.59 16.73
N TYR A 101 -3.79 2.34 16.27
CA TYR A 101 -3.69 2.01 14.84
C TYR A 101 -4.86 2.61 14.05
N GLY A 102 -6.09 2.44 14.53
CA GLY A 102 -7.29 2.96 13.90
C GLY A 102 -7.29 4.49 13.78
N MET A 103 -6.80 5.21 14.81
CA MET A 103 -6.59 6.65 14.72
C MET A 103 -5.63 7.03 13.59
N GLY A 104 -4.51 6.31 13.45
CA GLY A 104 -3.56 6.55 12.35
C GLY A 104 -4.19 6.31 10.98
N VAL A 105 -4.98 5.25 10.82
CA VAL A 105 -5.68 4.91 9.57
C VAL A 105 -6.71 5.96 9.19
N ILE A 106 -7.38 6.60 10.15
CA ILE A 106 -8.37 7.65 9.89
C ILE A 106 -7.69 9.00 9.68
N LEU A 107 -6.73 9.37 10.52
CA LEU A 107 -6.06 10.67 10.45
C LEU A 107 -5.18 10.81 9.20
N GLY A 108 -4.56 9.72 8.76
CA GLY A 108 -3.71 9.72 7.57
C GLY A 108 -4.44 10.28 6.34
N PRO A 109 -5.52 9.64 5.86
CA PRO A 109 -6.33 10.15 4.74
C PRO A 109 -6.96 11.52 4.98
N ALA A 110 -7.30 11.87 6.22
CA ALA A 110 -7.87 13.17 6.55
C ALA A 110 -6.86 14.32 6.37
N ILE A 111 -5.59 14.08 6.71
CA ILE A 111 -4.52 15.08 6.64
C ILE A 111 -3.81 15.07 5.26
N ALA A 112 -3.79 13.92 4.59
CA ALA A 112 -3.04 13.74 3.34
C ALA A 112 -3.37 14.76 2.24
N PRO A 113 -4.64 15.16 1.97
CA PRO A 113 -4.95 16.15 0.95
C PRO A 113 -4.36 17.53 1.28
N ALA A 114 -4.43 17.96 2.55
CA ALA A 114 -3.87 19.24 2.97
C ALA A 114 -2.34 19.26 2.86
N LEU A 115 -1.67 18.23 3.33
CA LEU A 115 -0.22 18.08 3.20
C LEU A 115 0.19 17.97 1.73
N GLY A 116 -0.54 17.19 0.94
CA GLY A 116 -0.29 17.03 -0.50
C GLY A 116 -0.41 18.34 -1.26
N GLY A 117 -1.45 19.13 -0.98
CA GLY A 117 -1.62 20.47 -1.57
C GLY A 117 -0.43 21.38 -1.27
N VAL A 118 -0.06 21.54 -0.01
CA VAL A 118 1.10 22.34 0.40
C VAL A 118 2.40 21.87 -0.27
N LEU A 119 2.62 20.55 -0.33
CA LEU A 119 3.83 20.00 -0.96
C LEU A 119 3.89 20.30 -2.46
N VAL A 120 2.76 20.24 -3.15
CA VAL A 120 2.67 20.54 -4.58
C VAL A 120 2.85 22.03 -4.83
N ASP A 121 2.26 22.88 -4.01
CA ASP A 121 2.33 24.35 -4.15
C ASP A 121 3.74 24.90 -3.85
N VAL A 122 4.40 24.38 -2.79
CA VAL A 122 5.70 24.92 -2.34
C VAL A 122 6.87 24.31 -3.11
N TRP A 123 6.82 23.02 -3.43
CA TRP A 123 7.93 22.33 -4.07
C TRP A 123 7.58 21.80 -5.45
N SER A 124 6.91 20.68 -5.52
CA SER A 124 6.35 20.13 -6.76
C SER A 124 5.56 18.84 -6.44
N TRP A 125 4.79 18.35 -7.40
CA TRP A 125 4.10 17.06 -7.27
C TRP A 125 5.07 15.89 -6.96
N ARG A 126 6.34 15.99 -7.36
CA ARG A 126 7.37 14.99 -7.07
C ARG A 126 7.65 14.85 -5.58
N ALA A 127 7.51 15.93 -4.81
CA ALA A 127 7.72 15.92 -3.38
C ALA A 127 6.78 14.95 -2.64
N THR A 128 5.59 14.69 -3.19
CA THR A 128 4.64 13.72 -2.63
C THR A 128 5.17 12.29 -2.60
N PHE A 129 6.11 11.94 -3.49
CA PHE A 129 6.78 10.65 -3.50
C PHE A 129 7.93 10.56 -2.48
N PHE A 130 8.61 11.66 -2.25
CA PHE A 130 9.79 11.68 -1.38
C PHE A 130 9.43 11.87 0.10
N VAL A 131 8.36 12.60 0.40
CA VAL A 131 7.96 12.89 1.79
C VAL A 131 7.65 11.64 2.60
N VAL A 132 7.20 10.57 1.96
CA VAL A 132 6.87 9.30 2.63
C VAL A 132 8.11 8.45 2.94
N LEU A 133 9.25 8.67 2.25
CA LEU A 133 10.44 7.82 2.36
C LEU A 133 11.04 7.79 3.76
N PRO A 134 11.21 8.91 4.49
CA PRO A 134 11.76 8.87 5.85
C PRO A 134 10.91 8.00 6.79
N ALA A 135 9.58 8.09 6.69
CA ALA A 135 8.67 7.28 7.49
C ALA A 135 8.78 5.79 7.13
N CYS A 136 8.88 5.47 5.85
CA CYS A 136 9.06 4.09 5.38
C CYS A 136 10.40 3.49 5.85
N LEU A 137 11.48 4.26 5.77
CA LEU A 137 12.80 3.82 6.25
C LEU A 137 12.78 3.58 7.76
N LEU A 138 12.17 4.48 8.53
CA LEU A 138 12.02 4.30 9.97
C LEU A 138 11.20 3.04 10.29
N ALA A 139 10.08 2.84 9.60
CA ALA A 139 9.24 1.65 9.75
C ALA A 139 10.01 0.37 9.40
N MET A 140 10.84 0.37 8.33
CA MET A 140 11.71 -0.75 7.98
C MET A 140 12.73 -1.08 9.08
N VAL A 141 13.37 -0.08 9.65
CA VAL A 141 14.36 -0.27 10.73
C VAL A 141 13.68 -0.87 11.97
N ILE A 142 12.54 -0.30 12.38
CA ILE A 142 11.78 -0.78 13.53
C ILE A 142 11.29 -2.22 13.28
N ALA A 143 10.67 -2.49 12.15
CA ALA A 143 10.21 -3.83 11.81
C ALA A 143 11.35 -4.84 11.71
N GLY A 144 12.45 -4.43 11.09
CA GLY A 144 13.66 -5.26 10.98
C GLY A 144 14.22 -5.68 12.33
N ARG A 145 14.07 -4.85 13.39
CA ARG A 145 14.62 -5.11 14.70
C ARG A 145 13.66 -5.78 15.67
N PHE A 146 12.37 -5.46 15.59
CA PHE A 146 11.39 -5.84 16.61
C PHE A 146 10.30 -6.79 16.12
N LEU A 147 10.07 -6.89 14.80
CA LEU A 147 9.02 -7.75 14.30
C LEU A 147 9.42 -9.23 14.38
N PRO A 148 8.62 -10.09 15.07
CA PRO A 148 8.89 -11.52 15.11
C PRO A 148 8.71 -12.15 13.72
N ASP A 149 9.59 -13.09 13.38
CA ASP A 149 9.53 -13.81 12.12
C ASP A 149 8.77 -15.14 12.32
N HIS A 150 7.45 -15.09 12.19
CA HIS A 150 6.61 -16.28 12.20
C HIS A 150 6.40 -16.74 10.76
N ARG A 151 6.86 -17.93 10.47
CA ARG A 151 6.67 -18.59 9.17
C ARG A 151 5.88 -19.88 9.37
N GLU A 152 4.90 -20.12 8.52
CA GLU A 152 4.21 -21.41 8.48
C GLU A 152 5.11 -22.48 7.88
N GLU A 153 5.13 -23.68 8.49
CA GLU A 153 5.95 -24.80 8.00
C GLU A 153 5.51 -25.28 6.63
N GLN A 154 4.22 -25.16 6.32
CA GLN A 154 3.63 -25.52 5.04
C GLN A 154 2.95 -24.30 4.42
N ALA A 155 3.73 -23.48 3.70
CA ALA A 155 3.15 -22.37 2.97
C ALA A 155 2.25 -22.87 1.83
N PRO A 156 0.97 -22.44 1.77
CA PRO A 156 0.05 -22.82 0.70
C PRO A 156 0.59 -22.33 -0.65
N ARG A 157 0.28 -23.07 -1.71
CA ARG A 157 0.55 -22.59 -3.08
C ARG A 157 -0.36 -21.41 -3.38
N LEU A 158 0.18 -20.41 -4.08
CA LEU A 158 -0.63 -19.28 -4.52
C LEU A 158 -1.67 -19.78 -5.52
N ASP A 159 -2.94 -19.57 -5.22
CA ASP A 159 -4.03 -19.80 -6.16
C ASP A 159 -4.10 -18.64 -7.15
N TRP A 160 -3.36 -18.78 -8.24
CA TRP A 160 -3.33 -17.78 -9.31
C TRP A 160 -4.71 -17.59 -9.95
N ALA A 161 -5.50 -18.66 -10.10
CA ALA A 161 -6.82 -18.58 -10.70
C ALA A 161 -7.78 -17.79 -9.80
N GLY A 162 -7.82 -18.09 -8.50
CA GLY A 162 -8.60 -17.38 -7.51
C GLY A 162 -8.18 -15.91 -7.41
N LEU A 163 -6.87 -15.62 -7.39
CA LEU A 163 -6.36 -14.26 -7.33
C LEU A 163 -6.80 -13.44 -8.55
N ILE A 164 -6.64 -13.97 -9.75
CA ILE A 164 -7.02 -13.28 -11.00
C ILE A 164 -8.53 -13.08 -11.05
N LEU A 165 -9.34 -14.09 -10.75
CA LEU A 165 -10.80 -14.00 -10.76
C LEU A 165 -11.32 -12.98 -9.76
N LEU A 166 -10.81 -13.01 -8.51
CA LEU A 166 -11.19 -12.04 -7.48
C LEU A 166 -10.75 -10.61 -7.87
N SER A 167 -9.53 -10.45 -8.38
CA SER A 167 -9.02 -9.15 -8.80
C SER A 167 -9.84 -8.58 -9.96
N LEU A 168 -10.13 -9.38 -10.98
CA LEU A 168 -10.95 -8.96 -12.12
C LEU A 168 -12.40 -8.68 -11.70
N GLY A 169 -12.98 -9.54 -10.87
CA GLY A 169 -14.34 -9.34 -10.35
C GLY A 169 -14.48 -8.04 -9.56
N LEU A 170 -13.50 -7.74 -8.72
CA LEU A 170 -13.50 -6.53 -7.89
C LEU A 170 -13.28 -5.27 -8.72
N VAL A 171 -12.33 -5.30 -9.67
CA VAL A 171 -12.10 -4.19 -10.60
C VAL A 171 -13.32 -3.96 -11.47
N ALA A 172 -13.94 -5.03 -12.01
CA ALA A 172 -15.16 -4.94 -12.80
C ALA A 172 -16.33 -4.36 -11.99
N THR A 173 -16.51 -4.78 -10.74
CA THR A 173 -17.53 -4.26 -9.84
C THR A 173 -17.32 -2.77 -9.54
N LEU A 174 -16.10 -2.38 -9.21
CA LEU A 174 -15.75 -0.97 -8.96
C LEU A 174 -15.98 -0.13 -10.22
N TRP A 175 -15.60 -0.65 -11.39
CA TRP A 175 -15.81 0.05 -12.65
C TRP A 175 -17.30 0.17 -12.99
N ALA A 176 -18.10 -0.89 -12.80
CA ALA A 176 -19.55 -0.86 -13.03
C ALA A 176 -20.26 0.14 -12.11
N LEU A 177 -19.88 0.20 -10.82
CA LEU A 177 -20.39 1.18 -9.88
C LEU A 177 -20.00 2.62 -10.26
N ALA A 178 -18.77 2.82 -10.68
CA ALA A 178 -18.28 4.14 -11.10
C ALA A 178 -18.93 4.62 -12.42
N SER A 179 -19.20 3.70 -13.36
CA SER A 179 -19.83 4.02 -14.66
C SER A 179 -21.36 4.08 -14.59
N GLY A 180 -21.99 3.35 -13.68
CA GLY A 180 -23.45 3.33 -13.50
C GLY A 180 -24.01 4.53 -12.72
N LEU A 181 -23.15 5.38 -12.16
CA LEU A 181 -23.51 6.64 -11.49
C LEU A 181 -23.43 7.87 -12.40
N ARG A 182 -23.26 7.67 -13.72
CA ARG A 182 -23.31 8.74 -14.75
C ARG A 182 -24.66 8.80 -15.45
#